data_5a76b1eb4025cbea01728cde2c23a5b4
#
_entry.id   5a76b1eb4025cbea01728cde2c23a5b4
#
_cell.length_a   1.000
_cell.length_b   1.000
_cell.length_c   1.000
_cell.angle_alpha   90.00
_cell.angle_beta   90.00
_cell.angle_gamma   90.00
#
_symmetry.space_group_name_H-M   'P 1'
#
loop_
_entity.id
_entity.type
_entity.pdbx_description
1 polymer ?
#
loop_
_entity_poly.entity_id
_entity_poly.type
_entity_poly.pdbx_seq_one_letter_code
_entity_poly.pdbx_strand_id
1 'polypeptide(L)'
;MSSFWNLSLICLLGSSCFAVEERTFLYSPVSEVPEWRLLEGYQDTLTRAEFTERLERIFDPQGVLGGYLEINDTAVVVFRDQAKAQPLFRLRFADANPTSGAGLAPFAMADPQQPLRGKVICLDPGHIGGDWADIEERTFRIGRDRPVVEGELNLQTCRLLAERLEAAGAKVVWTHEGFAPTTDVRPADLYPEAIEYLLKDPTNRRMPRTSINGLIRWNAELLFYRSAEIQARARRVNEELRPDFTLCLHYNAAPWGSPGRASLASVNRVVLFAHGSYTASELAYDDQKFNLFRKLLENSTPSELAIGGAIGQQFKEKWGVPSEDYGGSGYAHASGVSPYVWHRNLIANRLFRGPVIFVEGPYMNDRTTYGWIQAGAYEGSRRVGGRDRQNIFREYADRVADGVLQWARTQAGSSRAFTNYSP
;
A
#
# COMPACT_ATOMS: atom_id res chain seq x y z
N MET A 1 -36.19 28.18 -7.00
CA MET A 1 -37.03 26.98 -6.84
C MET A 1 -36.11 25.94 -6.28
N SER A 2 -36.10 25.87 -4.94
CA SER A 2 -35.10 25.11 -4.16
C SER A 2 -35.72 23.83 -3.63
N SER A 3 -35.08 22.75 -3.96
CA SER A 3 -34.71 21.57 -3.17
C SER A 3 -35.63 21.14 -2.01
N PHE A 4 -36.57 20.27 -2.31
CA PHE A 4 -37.29 19.46 -1.33
C PHE A 4 -37.02 17.94 -1.56
N TRP A 5 -35.77 17.49 -1.46
CA TRP A 5 -35.47 16.06 -1.68
C TRP A 5 -34.82 15.35 -0.50
N ASN A 6 -34.71 15.98 0.68
CA ASN A 6 -33.88 15.43 1.77
C ASN A 6 -34.65 14.96 3.02
N LEU A 7 -35.97 14.79 3.00
CA LEU A 7 -36.71 14.44 4.21
C LEU A 7 -37.34 13.04 4.23
N SER A 8 -37.35 12.30 3.13
CA SER A 8 -38.04 10.98 3.09
C SER A 8 -37.13 9.77 3.31
N LEU A 9 -35.79 9.93 3.23
CA LEU A 9 -34.87 8.77 3.29
C LEU A 9 -34.63 8.24 4.71
N ILE A 10 -34.79 9.08 5.74
CA ILE A 10 -34.49 8.70 7.14
C ILE A 10 -35.63 7.91 7.79
N CYS A 11 -36.87 8.05 7.31
CA CYS A 11 -38.02 7.32 7.88
C CYS A 11 -38.23 5.91 7.31
N LEU A 12 -37.61 5.56 6.16
CA LEU A 12 -37.70 4.21 5.56
C LEU A 12 -36.68 3.23 6.12
N LEU A 13 -35.74 3.68 6.96
CA LEU A 13 -34.68 2.85 7.52
C LEU A 13 -35.14 1.99 8.72
N GLY A 14 -36.34 2.18 9.24
CA GLY A 14 -36.80 1.48 10.44
C GLY A 14 -37.10 0.00 10.26
N SER A 15 -37.37 -0.49 9.06
CA SER A 15 -37.71 -1.90 8.80
C SER A 15 -36.68 -2.67 7.98
N SER A 16 -35.71 -1.97 7.38
CA SER A 16 -34.63 -2.59 6.59
C SER A 16 -33.31 -2.70 7.36
N CYS A 17 -33.27 -2.17 8.60
CA CYS A 17 -32.04 -2.07 9.38
C CYS A 17 -31.40 -3.43 9.72
N PHE A 18 -32.19 -4.49 9.90
CA PHE A 18 -31.62 -5.79 10.27
C PHE A 18 -30.86 -6.49 9.15
N ALA A 19 -31.30 -6.35 7.90
CA ALA A 19 -30.60 -6.96 6.76
C ALA A 19 -29.37 -6.15 6.31
N VAL A 20 -29.37 -4.84 6.56
CA VAL A 20 -28.25 -3.94 6.25
C VAL A 20 -27.15 -4.07 7.32
N GLU A 21 -27.51 -4.26 8.59
CA GLU A 21 -26.54 -4.46 9.67
C GLU A 21 -25.62 -5.68 9.43
N GLU A 22 -26.14 -6.80 8.96
CA GLU A 22 -25.33 -8.00 8.67
C GLU A 22 -24.34 -7.81 7.53
N ARG A 23 -24.66 -7.07 6.47
CA ARG A 23 -23.76 -6.84 5.35
C ARG A 23 -22.60 -5.89 5.68
N THR A 24 -22.83 -4.87 6.47
CA THR A 24 -21.83 -3.84 6.82
C THR A 24 -20.69 -4.37 7.68
N PHE A 25 -20.92 -5.47 8.41
CA PHE A 25 -19.91 -6.09 9.27
C PHE A 25 -19.05 -7.15 8.58
N LEU A 26 -19.43 -7.59 7.38
CA LEU A 26 -18.74 -8.68 6.71
C LEU A 26 -17.55 -8.22 5.85
N TYR A 27 -17.63 -7.00 5.31
CA TYR A 27 -16.62 -6.47 4.36
C TYR A 27 -16.15 -5.08 4.76
N SER A 28 -14.94 -4.75 4.39
CA SER A 28 -14.42 -3.39 4.48
C SER A 28 -15.28 -2.44 3.63
N PRO A 29 -15.47 -1.18 4.05
CA PRO A 29 -16.25 -0.22 3.27
C PRO A 29 -15.75 -0.11 1.83
N VAL A 30 -16.70 -0.09 0.87
CA VAL A 30 -16.41 -0.01 -0.59
C VAL A 30 -15.68 -1.23 -1.17
N SER A 31 -15.36 -2.26 -0.37
CA SER A 31 -14.69 -3.45 -0.89
C SER A 31 -15.63 -4.32 -1.72
N GLU A 32 -15.04 -5.05 -2.65
CA GLU A 32 -15.74 -6.09 -3.40
C GLU A 32 -15.95 -7.34 -2.54
N VAL A 33 -17.02 -8.09 -2.83
CA VAL A 33 -17.25 -9.38 -2.18
C VAL A 33 -16.17 -10.36 -2.65
N PRO A 34 -15.42 -10.99 -1.74
CA PRO A 34 -14.30 -11.85 -2.12
C PRO A 34 -14.75 -13.12 -2.84
N GLU A 35 -14.13 -13.40 -3.95
CA GLU A 35 -14.35 -14.63 -4.72
C GLU A 35 -13.36 -15.72 -4.28
N TRP A 36 -13.62 -16.41 -3.18
CA TRP A 36 -12.75 -17.44 -2.63
C TRP A 36 -12.37 -18.53 -3.62
N ARG A 37 -13.23 -18.81 -4.62
CA ARG A 37 -12.93 -19.77 -5.71
C ARG A 37 -11.68 -19.43 -6.51
N LEU A 38 -11.25 -18.16 -6.53
CA LEU A 38 -10.01 -17.76 -7.20
C LEU A 38 -8.75 -18.35 -6.53
N LEU A 39 -8.89 -18.82 -5.30
CA LEU A 39 -7.81 -19.47 -4.56
C LEU A 39 -7.76 -20.99 -4.78
N GLU A 40 -8.71 -21.60 -5.52
CA GLU A 40 -8.74 -23.04 -5.79
C GLU A 40 -7.51 -23.52 -6.59
N GLY A 41 -6.93 -22.65 -7.42
CA GLY A 41 -5.69 -22.95 -8.14
C GLY A 41 -4.45 -23.17 -7.25
N TYR A 42 -4.54 -22.85 -5.96
CA TYR A 42 -3.46 -23.02 -5.00
C TYR A 42 -3.58 -24.29 -4.13
N GLN A 43 -4.58 -25.15 -4.38
CA GLN A 43 -4.69 -26.43 -3.69
C GLN A 43 -3.43 -27.25 -3.91
N ASP A 44 -2.92 -27.88 -2.85
CA ASP A 44 -1.75 -28.76 -2.86
C ASP A 44 -0.46 -28.10 -3.37
N THR A 45 -0.33 -26.73 -3.26
CA THR A 45 0.84 -25.97 -3.74
C THR A 45 1.84 -25.59 -2.64
N LEU A 46 1.50 -25.71 -1.39
CA LEU A 46 2.43 -25.49 -0.28
C LEU A 46 2.17 -26.46 0.87
N THR A 47 3.24 -26.78 1.62
CA THR A 47 3.16 -27.62 2.79
C THR A 47 2.53 -26.88 3.98
N ARG A 48 2.06 -27.64 4.98
CA ARG A 48 1.63 -27.07 6.26
C ARG A 48 2.71 -26.19 6.91
N ALA A 49 3.96 -26.64 6.88
CA ALA A 49 5.07 -25.92 7.48
C ALA A 49 5.30 -24.56 6.82
N GLU A 50 5.31 -24.51 5.49
CA GLU A 50 5.45 -23.25 4.72
C GLU A 50 4.28 -22.30 4.97
N PHE A 51 3.06 -22.83 5.00
CA PHE A 51 1.87 -22.02 5.31
C PHE A 51 2.00 -21.38 6.70
N THR A 52 2.31 -22.18 7.71
CA THR A 52 2.43 -21.73 9.11
C THR A 52 3.57 -20.71 9.26
N GLU A 53 4.73 -20.98 8.67
CA GLU A 53 5.86 -20.05 8.70
C GLU A 53 5.51 -18.69 8.09
N ARG A 54 4.90 -18.68 6.90
CA ARG A 54 4.50 -17.42 6.24
C ARG A 54 3.44 -16.68 7.07
N LEU A 55 2.45 -17.40 7.56
CA LEU A 55 1.39 -16.83 8.39
C LEU A 55 1.95 -16.14 9.62
N GLU A 56 2.71 -16.86 10.44
CA GLU A 56 3.20 -16.39 11.74
C GLU A 56 4.29 -15.31 11.62
N ARG A 57 5.15 -15.40 10.60
CA ARG A 57 6.26 -14.44 10.44
C ARG A 57 5.90 -13.17 9.71
N ILE A 58 4.87 -13.21 8.83
CA ILE A 58 4.60 -12.11 7.90
C ILE A 58 3.23 -11.51 8.12
N PHE A 59 2.19 -12.36 8.12
CA PHE A 59 0.82 -11.88 8.03
C PHE A 59 0.16 -11.71 9.39
N ASP A 60 0.39 -12.64 10.30
CA ASP A 60 -0.25 -12.68 11.62
C ASP A 60 0.74 -12.98 12.76
N PRO A 61 1.77 -12.13 12.94
CA PRO A 61 2.77 -12.35 14.00
C PRO A 61 2.18 -12.24 15.42
N GLN A 62 0.98 -11.73 15.56
CA GLN A 62 0.27 -11.62 16.85
C GLN A 62 -0.68 -12.80 17.11
N GLY A 63 -0.89 -13.70 16.14
CA GLY A 63 -1.73 -14.88 16.26
C GLY A 63 -3.24 -14.57 16.33
N VAL A 64 -3.67 -13.39 15.87
CA VAL A 64 -5.08 -12.96 15.96
C VAL A 64 -5.98 -13.72 15.00
N LEU A 65 -5.45 -14.21 13.88
CA LEU A 65 -6.21 -15.02 12.92
C LEU A 65 -6.53 -16.42 13.44
N GLY A 66 -5.79 -16.93 14.44
CA GLY A 66 -5.98 -18.26 14.99
C GLY A 66 -7.41 -18.58 15.44
N GLY A 67 -8.15 -17.55 15.91
CA GLY A 67 -9.56 -17.66 16.23
C GLY A 67 -10.47 -18.00 15.03
N TYR A 68 -10.03 -17.66 13.82
CA TYR A 68 -10.77 -17.87 12.57
C TYR A 68 -10.29 -19.07 11.76
N LEU A 69 -9.27 -19.81 12.24
CA LEU A 69 -8.67 -20.93 11.52
C LEU A 69 -8.86 -22.27 12.25
N GLU A 70 -8.96 -23.32 11.45
CA GLU A 70 -8.69 -24.69 11.87
C GLU A 70 -7.58 -25.25 10.97
N ILE A 71 -6.45 -25.59 11.58
CA ILE A 71 -5.29 -26.14 10.89
C ILE A 71 -5.08 -27.57 11.36
N ASN A 72 -5.06 -28.53 10.43
CA ASN A 72 -4.68 -29.92 10.70
C ASN A 72 -3.52 -30.31 9.76
N ASP A 73 -3.17 -31.59 9.72
CA ASP A 73 -2.02 -32.06 8.95
C ASP A 73 -2.22 -31.93 7.43
N THR A 74 -3.44 -31.93 6.95
CA THR A 74 -3.77 -31.99 5.52
C THR A 74 -4.38 -30.72 4.96
N ALA A 75 -4.87 -29.79 5.82
CA ALA A 75 -5.57 -28.60 5.35
C ALA A 75 -5.65 -27.50 6.40
N VAL A 76 -5.94 -26.28 5.94
CA VAL A 76 -6.44 -25.17 6.76
C VAL A 76 -7.83 -24.79 6.27
N VAL A 77 -8.73 -24.53 7.22
CA VAL A 77 -10.06 -23.95 6.96
C VAL A 77 -10.11 -22.56 7.57
N VAL A 78 -10.52 -21.57 6.79
CA VAL A 78 -10.77 -20.22 7.28
C VAL A 78 -12.27 -20.02 7.45
N PHE A 79 -12.66 -19.44 8.57
CA PHE A 79 -14.06 -19.21 8.94
C PHE A 79 -14.36 -17.71 8.95
N ARG A 80 -15.65 -17.40 8.78
CA ARG A 80 -16.16 -16.02 8.84
C ARG A 80 -15.99 -15.42 10.23
N ASP A 81 -16.33 -16.19 11.24
CA ASP A 81 -16.36 -15.77 12.63
C ASP A 81 -15.57 -16.73 13.54
N GLN A 82 -15.30 -16.28 14.75
CA GLN A 82 -14.56 -17.06 15.74
C GLN A 82 -15.36 -18.22 16.32
N ALA A 83 -16.69 -18.23 16.16
CA ALA A 83 -17.53 -19.39 16.52
C ALA A 83 -17.36 -20.55 15.52
N LYS A 84 -16.67 -20.28 14.38
CA LYS A 84 -16.36 -21.26 13.33
C LYS A 84 -17.61 -21.94 12.75
N ALA A 85 -18.72 -21.20 12.74
CA ALA A 85 -19.98 -21.72 12.25
C ALA A 85 -20.08 -21.76 10.73
N GLN A 86 -19.37 -20.82 10.04
CA GLN A 86 -19.46 -20.68 8.60
C GLN A 86 -18.06 -20.70 7.96
N PRO A 87 -17.68 -21.81 7.29
CA PRO A 87 -16.42 -21.86 6.54
C PRO A 87 -16.50 -20.99 5.29
N LEU A 88 -15.43 -20.25 5.01
CA LEU A 88 -15.26 -19.41 3.83
C LEU A 88 -14.44 -20.12 2.74
N PHE A 89 -13.38 -20.81 3.15
CA PHE A 89 -12.48 -21.49 2.23
C PHE A 89 -11.69 -22.59 2.94
N ARG A 90 -11.35 -23.65 2.18
CA ARG A 90 -10.46 -24.72 2.62
C ARG A 90 -9.29 -24.85 1.66
N LEU A 91 -8.06 -24.75 2.17
CA LEU A 91 -6.83 -25.00 1.44
C LEU A 91 -6.24 -26.35 1.87
N ARG A 92 -6.05 -27.26 0.92
CA ARG A 92 -5.30 -28.50 1.16
C ARG A 92 -3.81 -28.24 1.08
N PHE A 93 -3.06 -28.86 1.95
CA PHE A 93 -1.60 -28.83 1.95
C PHE A 93 -1.02 -29.91 1.03
N ALA A 94 0.13 -29.63 0.45
CA ALA A 94 0.90 -30.64 -0.28
C ALA A 94 1.60 -31.60 0.71
N ASP A 95 1.72 -32.86 0.30
CA ASP A 95 2.33 -33.92 1.13
C ASP A 95 3.86 -33.76 1.25
N ALA A 96 4.56 -33.25 0.24
CA ALA A 96 6.01 -32.99 0.25
C ALA A 96 6.41 -32.05 -0.88
N ASN A 97 7.42 -31.18 -0.62
CA ASN A 97 8.10 -30.25 -1.53
C ASN A 97 7.33 -29.93 -2.82
N PRO A 98 6.27 -29.13 -2.73
CA PRO A 98 5.61 -28.64 -3.93
C PRO A 98 6.60 -27.75 -4.70
N THR A 99 6.50 -27.76 -6.01
CA THR A 99 7.16 -26.74 -6.83
C THR A 99 6.71 -25.38 -6.33
N SER A 100 7.59 -24.71 -5.59
CA SER A 100 7.30 -23.44 -4.90
C SER A 100 6.60 -22.46 -5.84
N GLY A 101 5.42 -22.02 -5.41
CA GLY A 101 4.62 -21.04 -6.13
C GLY A 101 5.37 -19.74 -6.42
N ALA A 102 4.93 -19.10 -7.43
CA ALA A 102 5.33 -17.89 -8.10
C ALA A 102 5.98 -16.81 -7.23
N GLY A 103 7.29 -16.91 -7.03
CA GLY A 103 8.13 -15.72 -6.89
C GLY A 103 8.32 -15.09 -8.29
N LEU A 104 8.85 -13.86 -8.36
CA LEU A 104 9.30 -13.30 -9.63
C LEU A 104 10.15 -14.34 -10.37
N ALA A 105 9.81 -14.58 -11.63
CA ALA A 105 10.61 -15.48 -12.47
C ALA A 105 12.09 -15.11 -12.39
N PRO A 106 13.01 -16.10 -12.36
CA PRO A 106 14.44 -15.83 -12.27
C PRO A 106 14.85 -14.77 -13.29
N PHE A 107 15.63 -13.81 -12.85
CA PHE A 107 16.15 -12.74 -13.69
C PHE A 107 17.26 -13.29 -14.59
N ALA A 108 16.96 -13.60 -15.83
CA ALA A 108 18.00 -13.80 -16.84
C ALA A 108 18.50 -12.40 -17.28
N MET A 109 19.55 -11.90 -16.67
CA MET A 109 20.20 -10.66 -17.09
C MET A 109 21.02 -10.95 -18.36
N ALA A 110 20.45 -10.57 -19.51
CA ALA A 110 21.15 -10.72 -20.78
C ALA A 110 22.18 -9.59 -21.02
N ASP A 111 21.97 -8.40 -20.42
CA ASP A 111 22.78 -7.22 -20.68
C ASP A 111 23.06 -6.43 -19.36
N PRO A 112 24.32 -6.34 -18.93
CA PRO A 112 24.69 -5.55 -17.75
C PRO A 112 24.35 -4.05 -17.82
N GLN A 113 24.24 -3.49 -19.04
CA GLN A 113 23.88 -2.09 -19.25
C GLN A 113 22.36 -1.88 -19.18
N GLN A 114 21.58 -2.93 -19.43
CA GLN A 114 20.11 -2.91 -19.32
C GLN A 114 19.61 -4.02 -18.37
N PRO A 115 19.91 -3.90 -17.06
CA PRO A 115 19.63 -4.94 -16.09
C PRO A 115 18.12 -5.17 -15.87
N LEU A 116 17.25 -4.27 -16.32
CA LEU A 116 15.79 -4.37 -16.22
C LEU A 116 15.11 -4.73 -17.56
N ARG A 117 15.89 -5.10 -18.60
CA ARG A 117 15.32 -5.46 -19.91
C ARG A 117 14.28 -6.55 -19.78
N GLY A 118 13.10 -6.33 -20.37
CA GLY A 118 11.98 -7.26 -20.38
C GLY A 118 11.13 -7.23 -19.10
N LYS A 119 11.42 -6.33 -18.16
CA LYS A 119 10.58 -6.12 -16.97
C LYS A 119 9.56 -5.03 -17.20
N VAL A 120 8.33 -5.28 -16.72
CA VAL A 120 7.26 -4.30 -16.64
C VAL A 120 7.16 -3.83 -15.19
N ILE A 121 7.43 -2.56 -14.94
CA ILE A 121 7.41 -1.97 -13.60
C ILE A 121 6.28 -0.95 -13.54
N CYS A 122 5.35 -1.13 -12.60
CA CYS A 122 4.31 -0.16 -12.37
C CYS A 122 4.76 0.90 -11.37
N LEU A 123 4.57 2.16 -11.71
CA LEU A 123 4.68 3.27 -10.78
C LEU A 123 3.29 3.70 -10.33
N ASP A 124 3.10 3.76 -9.02
CA ASP A 124 1.90 4.27 -8.36
C ASP A 124 2.29 5.52 -7.56
N PRO A 125 2.20 6.72 -8.17
CA PRO A 125 2.36 7.96 -7.41
C PRO A 125 1.30 8.04 -6.32
N GLY A 126 1.72 8.13 -5.05
CA GLY A 126 0.79 8.21 -3.94
C GLY A 126 -0.08 9.47 -4.02
N HIS A 127 -1.33 9.35 -3.60
CA HIS A 127 -2.34 10.41 -3.66
C HIS A 127 -2.70 10.83 -5.10
N ILE A 128 -3.70 11.72 -5.21
CA ILE A 128 -4.14 12.29 -6.48
C ILE A 128 -3.45 13.65 -6.69
N GLY A 129 -3.46 14.51 -5.66
CA GLY A 129 -2.92 15.87 -5.72
C GLY A 129 -3.82 16.85 -6.48
N GLY A 130 -3.26 17.99 -6.88
CA GLY A 130 -4.01 19.07 -7.54
C GLY A 130 -5.19 19.53 -6.70
N ASP A 131 -6.35 19.69 -7.35
CA ASP A 131 -7.60 20.14 -6.69
C ASP A 131 -8.14 19.14 -5.64
N TRP A 132 -7.63 17.90 -5.60
CA TRP A 132 -8.05 16.87 -4.66
C TRP A 132 -7.24 16.87 -3.35
N ALA A 133 -6.14 17.60 -3.30
CA ALA A 133 -5.21 17.59 -2.17
C ALA A 133 -5.83 17.98 -0.83
N ASP A 134 -6.82 18.88 -0.83
CA ASP A 134 -7.54 19.28 0.39
C ASP A 134 -8.44 18.15 0.90
N ILE A 135 -9.13 17.44 0.01
CA ILE A 135 -9.97 16.28 0.36
C ILE A 135 -9.11 15.13 0.89
N GLU A 136 -7.93 14.93 0.30
CA GLU A 136 -6.96 13.93 0.73
C GLU A 136 -6.30 14.27 2.08
N GLU A 137 -6.44 15.51 2.57
CA GLU A 137 -5.74 16.01 3.75
C GLU A 137 -4.21 15.86 3.60
N ARG A 138 -3.71 16.05 2.36
CA ARG A 138 -2.30 15.85 2.00
C ARG A 138 -1.67 17.11 1.41
N THR A 139 -2.05 18.24 1.99
CA THR A 139 -1.48 19.55 1.67
C THR A 139 -1.30 20.40 2.92
N PHE A 140 -0.25 21.20 2.93
CA PHE A 140 -0.05 22.21 3.96
C PHE A 140 0.76 23.38 3.41
N ARG A 141 0.72 24.52 4.13
CA ARG A 141 1.47 25.73 3.79
C ARG A 141 2.06 26.37 5.05
N ILE A 142 3.28 26.84 4.95
CA ILE A 142 3.93 27.64 6.00
C ILE A 142 3.94 29.10 5.55
N GLY A 143 3.25 29.96 6.27
CA GLY A 143 3.18 31.38 5.95
C GLY A 143 2.73 31.69 4.53
N ARG A 144 3.59 32.34 3.73
CA ARG A 144 3.34 32.74 2.35
C ARG A 144 4.05 31.84 1.32
N ASP A 145 4.71 30.78 1.77
CA ASP A 145 5.41 29.86 0.89
C ASP A 145 4.44 29.11 -0.04
N ARG A 146 4.99 28.45 -1.06
CA ARG A 146 4.18 27.58 -1.94
C ARG A 146 3.59 26.45 -1.12
N PRO A 147 2.34 26.05 -1.37
CA PRO A 147 1.78 24.86 -0.76
C PRO A 147 2.66 23.64 -1.03
N VAL A 148 2.78 22.76 -0.06
CA VAL A 148 3.32 21.42 -0.24
C VAL A 148 2.13 20.50 -0.45
N VAL A 149 2.11 19.81 -1.59
CA VAL A 149 1.03 18.90 -2.00
C VAL A 149 1.65 17.54 -2.29
N GLU A 150 1.39 16.57 -1.45
CA GLU A 150 2.07 15.26 -1.50
C GLU A 150 1.91 14.57 -2.86
N GLY A 151 0.70 14.53 -3.43
CA GLY A 151 0.47 13.91 -4.74
C GLY A 151 1.27 14.55 -5.88
N GLU A 152 1.50 15.88 -5.83
CA GLU A 152 2.33 16.56 -6.82
C GLU A 152 3.82 16.18 -6.67
N LEU A 153 4.30 16.09 -5.42
CA LEU A 153 5.69 15.68 -5.15
C LEU A 153 5.92 14.23 -5.62
N ASN A 154 4.98 13.33 -5.33
CA ASN A 154 5.04 11.93 -5.72
C ASN A 154 5.07 11.78 -7.24
N LEU A 155 4.16 12.43 -7.96
CA LEU A 155 4.10 12.37 -9.42
C LEU A 155 5.38 12.89 -10.05
N GLN A 156 5.92 14.00 -9.56
CA GLN A 156 7.18 14.57 -10.07
C GLN A 156 8.36 13.63 -9.84
N THR A 157 8.45 13.02 -8.66
CA THR A 157 9.48 12.03 -8.33
C THR A 157 9.36 10.79 -9.22
N CYS A 158 8.14 10.27 -9.39
CA CYS A 158 7.88 9.10 -10.24
C CYS A 158 8.29 9.34 -11.70
N ARG A 159 8.07 10.54 -12.25
CA ARG A 159 8.52 10.88 -13.63
C ARG A 159 10.02 10.74 -13.79
N LEU A 160 10.79 11.26 -12.82
CA LEU A 160 12.24 11.15 -12.82
C LEU A 160 12.74 9.72 -12.56
N LEU A 161 11.99 8.94 -11.78
CA LEU A 161 12.25 7.52 -11.56
C LEU A 161 12.00 6.71 -12.84
N ALA A 162 10.93 7.01 -13.57
CA ALA A 162 10.63 6.35 -14.85
C ALA A 162 11.79 6.49 -15.85
N GLU A 163 12.33 7.70 -16.02
CA GLU A 163 13.50 7.93 -16.88
C GLU A 163 14.68 7.00 -16.55
N ARG A 164 14.94 6.78 -15.25
CA ARG A 164 16.04 5.93 -14.79
C ARG A 164 15.77 4.45 -15.04
N LEU A 165 14.53 3.99 -14.80
CA LEU A 165 14.13 2.59 -15.00
C LEU A 165 14.07 2.24 -16.50
N GLU A 166 13.56 3.14 -17.33
CA GLU A 166 13.49 2.98 -18.79
C GLU A 166 14.90 2.97 -19.41
N ALA A 167 15.78 3.85 -18.97
CA ALA A 167 17.19 3.85 -19.39
C ALA A 167 17.89 2.51 -19.03
N ALA A 168 17.43 1.82 -18.00
CA ALA A 168 17.92 0.51 -17.59
C ALA A 168 17.20 -0.65 -18.30
N GLY A 169 16.30 -0.37 -19.25
CA GLY A 169 15.62 -1.34 -20.11
C GLY A 169 14.24 -1.80 -19.64
N ALA A 170 13.69 -1.23 -18.56
CA ALA A 170 12.34 -1.55 -18.12
C ALA A 170 11.28 -0.95 -19.05
N LYS A 171 10.12 -1.59 -19.11
CA LYS A 171 8.88 -0.96 -19.55
C LYS A 171 8.19 -0.39 -18.31
N VAL A 172 8.04 0.94 -18.23
CA VAL A 172 7.33 1.59 -17.13
C VAL A 172 5.86 1.75 -17.52
N VAL A 173 4.97 1.42 -16.58
CA VAL A 173 3.51 1.61 -16.67
C VAL A 173 3.02 2.33 -15.42
N TRP A 174 1.84 2.96 -15.48
CA TRP A 174 1.38 3.89 -14.46
C TRP A 174 -0.03 3.60 -13.99
N THR A 175 -0.28 3.71 -12.71
CA THR A 175 -1.66 3.74 -12.19
C THR A 175 -2.38 5.02 -12.61
N HIS A 176 -1.68 6.14 -12.58
CA HIS A 176 -2.13 7.43 -13.13
C HIS A 176 -0.92 8.33 -13.44
N GLU A 177 -1.08 9.27 -14.37
CA GLU A 177 0.00 10.18 -14.83
C GLU A 177 -0.33 11.67 -14.62
N GLY A 178 -1.42 11.96 -13.92
CA GLY A 178 -1.91 13.31 -13.67
C GLY A 178 -2.70 13.40 -12.38
N PHE A 179 -3.44 14.49 -12.21
CA PHE A 179 -4.22 14.80 -11.02
C PHE A 179 -5.72 14.47 -11.16
N ALA A 180 -6.07 13.61 -12.09
CA ALA A 180 -7.42 13.07 -12.19
C ALA A 180 -7.52 11.77 -11.39
N PRO A 181 -8.60 11.57 -10.62
CA PRO A 181 -8.85 10.30 -9.98
C PRO A 181 -8.95 9.17 -11.00
N THR A 182 -8.44 8.00 -10.65
CA THR A 182 -8.58 6.78 -11.46
C THR A 182 -10.01 6.24 -11.41
N THR A 183 -10.70 6.48 -10.29
CA THR A 183 -12.11 6.10 -10.11
C THR A 183 -13.08 7.13 -10.69
N ASP A 184 -14.19 6.65 -11.26
CA ASP A 184 -15.34 7.49 -11.64
C ASP A 184 -16.24 7.85 -10.45
N VAL A 185 -16.09 7.15 -9.32
CA VAL A 185 -16.81 7.45 -8.08
C VAL A 185 -16.41 8.82 -7.55
N ARG A 186 -17.35 9.54 -6.96
CA ARG A 186 -17.10 10.82 -6.31
C ARG A 186 -17.52 10.76 -4.84
N PRO A 187 -17.01 11.64 -3.96
CA PRO A 187 -17.39 11.62 -2.54
C PRO A 187 -18.88 11.60 -2.28
N ALA A 188 -19.68 12.32 -3.09
CA ALA A 188 -21.12 12.35 -2.94
C ALA A 188 -21.80 10.99 -3.20
N ASP A 189 -21.22 10.17 -4.05
CA ASP A 189 -21.74 8.83 -4.38
C ASP A 189 -21.57 7.85 -3.21
N LEU A 190 -20.67 8.17 -2.28
CA LEU A 190 -20.31 7.36 -1.11
C LEU A 190 -21.03 7.77 0.18
N TYR A 191 -22.02 8.65 0.12
CA TYR A 191 -22.81 9.02 1.29
C TYR A 191 -23.55 7.85 1.92
N PRO A 192 -24.15 6.91 1.16
CA PRO A 192 -24.78 5.72 1.76
C PRO A 192 -23.79 4.91 2.61
N GLU A 193 -22.61 4.59 2.07
CA GLU A 193 -21.55 3.83 2.75
C GLU A 193 -21.02 4.58 3.97
N ALA A 194 -20.85 5.89 3.86
CA ALA A 194 -20.43 6.75 4.98
C ALA A 194 -21.46 6.76 6.12
N ILE A 195 -22.76 6.79 5.79
CA ILE A 195 -23.83 6.68 6.77
C ILE A 195 -23.81 5.31 7.46
N GLU A 196 -23.71 4.24 6.69
CA GLU A 196 -23.61 2.88 7.23
C GLU A 196 -22.42 2.75 8.18
N TYR A 197 -21.24 3.24 7.77
CA TYR A 197 -20.05 3.24 8.59
C TYR A 197 -20.24 3.98 9.92
N LEU A 198 -20.83 5.16 9.89
CA LEU A 198 -21.09 5.96 11.08
C LEU A 198 -22.13 5.34 12.01
N LEU A 199 -23.12 4.65 11.47
CA LEU A 199 -24.16 4.00 12.26
C LEU A 199 -23.68 2.75 13.03
N LYS A 200 -22.48 2.24 12.72
CA LYS A 200 -21.83 1.18 13.51
C LYS A 200 -21.55 1.65 14.94
N ASP A 201 -21.25 2.94 15.14
CA ASP A 201 -21.11 3.50 16.47
C ASP A 201 -22.44 4.09 16.96
N PRO A 202 -23.07 3.49 17.99
CA PRO A 202 -24.35 3.96 18.51
C PRO A 202 -24.32 5.42 19.02
N THR A 203 -23.15 5.96 19.37
CA THR A 203 -23.00 7.33 19.83
C THR A 203 -23.32 8.34 18.73
N ASN A 204 -23.00 8.01 17.48
CA ASN A 204 -23.30 8.85 16.32
C ASN A 204 -24.81 9.02 16.09
N ARG A 205 -25.62 8.04 16.46
CA ARG A 205 -27.09 8.08 16.33
C ARG A 205 -27.73 9.19 17.20
N ARG A 206 -27.01 9.70 18.20
CA ARG A 206 -27.46 10.74 19.13
C ARG A 206 -26.93 12.13 18.82
N MET A 207 -26.11 12.26 17.77
CA MET A 207 -25.49 13.56 17.42
C MET A 207 -26.50 14.52 16.78
N PRO A 208 -26.32 15.85 16.95
CA PRO A 208 -27.10 16.86 16.24
C PRO A 208 -26.94 16.68 14.70
N ARG A 209 -28.02 16.92 13.93
CA ARG A 209 -28.02 16.76 12.45
C ARG A 209 -26.91 17.54 11.75
N THR A 210 -26.61 18.75 12.21
CA THR A 210 -25.54 19.57 11.63
C THR A 210 -24.17 18.95 11.79
N SER A 211 -23.90 18.34 12.93
CA SER A 211 -22.64 17.63 13.20
C SER A 211 -22.54 16.32 12.43
N ILE A 212 -23.62 15.56 12.36
CA ILE A 212 -23.63 14.28 11.63
C ILE A 212 -23.45 14.48 10.12
N ASN A 213 -24.03 15.52 9.53
CA ASN A 213 -23.84 15.81 8.10
C ASN A 213 -22.38 16.14 7.76
N GLY A 214 -21.69 16.85 8.64
CA GLY A 214 -20.25 17.10 8.50
C GLY A 214 -19.43 15.81 8.54
N LEU A 215 -19.78 14.91 9.49
CA LEU A 215 -19.11 13.60 9.60
C LEU A 215 -19.41 12.69 8.40
N ILE A 216 -20.62 12.67 7.88
CA ILE A 216 -20.99 11.90 6.69
C ILE A 216 -20.13 12.37 5.51
N ARG A 217 -20.06 13.67 5.27
CA ARG A 217 -19.24 14.21 4.19
C ARG A 217 -17.77 13.85 4.35
N TRP A 218 -17.20 14.08 5.52
CA TRP A 218 -15.82 13.77 5.80
C TRP A 218 -15.51 12.26 5.62
N ASN A 219 -16.39 11.37 6.12
CA ASN A 219 -16.22 9.92 5.91
C ASN A 219 -16.35 9.53 4.43
N ALA A 220 -17.25 10.14 3.67
CA ALA A 220 -17.37 9.90 2.23
C ALA A 220 -16.11 10.35 1.48
N GLU A 221 -15.52 11.48 1.85
CA GLU A 221 -14.22 11.94 1.34
C GLU A 221 -13.10 10.94 1.68
N LEU A 222 -13.05 10.42 2.93
CA LEU A 222 -12.10 9.37 3.30
C LEU A 222 -12.29 8.08 2.49
N LEU A 223 -13.54 7.62 2.33
CA LEU A 223 -13.86 6.43 1.53
C LEU A 223 -13.50 6.61 0.05
N PHE A 224 -13.66 7.82 -0.48
CA PHE A 224 -13.28 8.14 -1.84
C PHE A 224 -11.78 7.92 -2.07
N TYR A 225 -10.91 8.66 -1.38
CA TYR A 225 -9.49 8.62 -1.70
C TYR A 225 -8.75 7.43 -1.07
N ARG A 226 -9.21 6.90 0.08
CA ARG A 226 -8.56 5.75 0.74
C ARG A 226 -9.06 4.40 0.25
N SER A 227 -10.28 4.33 -0.28
CA SER A 227 -10.87 3.05 -0.68
C SER A 227 -11.20 3.00 -2.17
N ALA A 228 -12.12 3.81 -2.67
CA ALA A 228 -12.59 3.74 -4.05
C ALA A 228 -11.46 4.02 -5.06
N GLU A 229 -10.64 5.02 -4.81
CA GLU A 229 -9.50 5.37 -5.67
C GLU A 229 -8.46 4.24 -5.70
N ILE A 230 -8.06 3.72 -4.53
CA ILE A 230 -7.06 2.65 -4.47
C ILE A 230 -7.59 1.35 -5.07
N GLN A 231 -8.87 1.05 -4.94
CA GLN A 231 -9.48 -0.10 -5.60
C GLN A 231 -9.51 0.05 -7.13
N ALA A 232 -9.78 1.25 -7.64
CA ALA A 232 -9.72 1.50 -9.09
C ALA A 232 -8.29 1.32 -9.61
N ARG A 233 -7.28 1.82 -8.89
CA ARG A 233 -5.86 1.56 -9.20
C ARG A 233 -5.54 0.07 -9.15
N ALA A 234 -6.09 -0.65 -8.16
CA ALA A 234 -5.88 -2.10 -8.03
C ALA A 234 -6.45 -2.86 -9.23
N ARG A 235 -7.67 -2.54 -9.68
CA ARG A 235 -8.22 -3.13 -10.91
C ARG A 235 -7.31 -2.86 -12.10
N ARG A 236 -6.86 -1.63 -12.28
CA ARG A 236 -5.95 -1.27 -13.37
C ARG A 236 -4.63 -2.06 -13.30
N VAL A 237 -3.99 -2.16 -12.12
CA VAL A 237 -2.76 -2.94 -11.94
C VAL A 237 -3.01 -4.42 -12.24
N ASN A 238 -4.09 -4.99 -11.70
CA ASN A 238 -4.33 -6.43 -11.69
C ASN A 238 -4.85 -6.95 -13.05
N GLU A 239 -5.61 -6.16 -13.78
CA GLU A 239 -6.33 -6.59 -14.99
C GLU A 239 -5.69 -6.06 -16.27
N GLU A 240 -5.25 -4.78 -16.26
CA GLU A 240 -4.75 -4.10 -17.44
C GLU A 240 -3.22 -4.13 -17.54
N LEU A 241 -2.54 -3.63 -16.49
CA LEU A 241 -1.09 -3.38 -16.53
C LEU A 241 -0.26 -4.63 -16.27
N ARG A 242 -0.65 -5.47 -15.33
CA ARG A 242 -0.01 -6.76 -14.97
C ARG A 242 1.51 -6.66 -14.86
N PRO A 243 2.04 -5.79 -14.01
CA PRO A 243 3.48 -5.57 -13.90
C PRO A 243 4.20 -6.76 -13.23
N ASP A 244 5.52 -6.86 -13.42
CA ASP A 244 6.36 -7.76 -12.62
C ASP A 244 6.39 -7.33 -11.15
N PHE A 245 6.39 -6.03 -10.87
CA PHE A 245 6.22 -5.46 -9.53
C PHE A 245 5.77 -4.01 -9.59
N THR A 246 5.25 -3.50 -8.46
CA THR A 246 4.77 -2.13 -8.33
C THR A 246 5.58 -1.37 -7.28
N LEU A 247 5.94 -0.13 -7.58
CA LEU A 247 6.54 0.83 -6.66
C LEU A 247 5.51 1.91 -6.36
N CYS A 248 5.01 1.96 -5.12
CA CYS A 248 4.15 3.04 -4.64
C CYS A 248 5.05 4.07 -3.96
N LEU A 249 5.10 5.30 -4.46
CA LEU A 249 5.95 6.37 -3.93
C LEU A 249 5.12 7.40 -3.18
N HIS A 250 5.56 7.69 -1.96
CA HIS A 250 4.99 8.68 -1.06
C HIS A 250 6.07 9.57 -0.44
N TYR A 251 5.67 10.72 0.04
CA TYR A 251 6.45 11.49 1.01
C TYR A 251 5.80 11.35 2.37
N ASN A 252 6.60 11.03 3.38
CA ASN A 252 6.10 10.91 4.75
C ASN A 252 5.98 12.29 5.41
N ALA A 253 5.38 12.33 6.59
CA ALA A 253 5.30 13.55 7.40
C ALA A 253 5.14 13.25 8.89
N ALA A 254 5.72 14.09 9.73
CA ALA A 254 5.28 14.21 11.12
C ALA A 254 3.96 14.98 11.19
N PRO A 255 3.16 14.85 12.27
CA PRO A 255 1.99 15.67 12.46
C PRO A 255 2.33 17.17 12.34
N TRP A 256 1.66 17.89 11.45
CA TRP A 256 1.94 19.33 11.21
C TRP A 256 0.93 20.29 11.83
N GLY A 257 -0.10 19.80 12.51
CA GLY A 257 -1.14 20.62 13.14
C GLY A 257 -2.36 20.85 12.24
N SER A 258 -3.15 21.87 12.57
CA SER A 258 -4.39 22.19 11.86
C SER A 258 -4.14 22.97 10.56
N PRO A 259 -5.06 22.96 9.60
CA PRO A 259 -5.03 23.86 8.46
C PRO A 259 -4.84 25.33 8.88
N GLY A 260 -3.94 26.05 8.22
CA GLY A 260 -3.60 27.43 8.52
C GLY A 260 -2.67 27.65 9.74
N ARG A 261 -2.32 26.59 10.46
CA ARG A 261 -1.35 26.60 11.58
C ARG A 261 -0.33 25.48 11.46
N ALA A 262 0.02 25.12 10.25
CA ALA A 262 1.00 24.07 10.02
C ALA A 262 2.37 24.45 10.57
N SER A 263 3.08 23.47 11.12
CA SER A 263 4.41 23.64 11.70
C SER A 263 5.39 22.65 11.10
N LEU A 264 6.66 23.05 11.06
CA LEU A 264 7.75 22.19 10.62
C LEU A 264 8.27 21.33 11.76
N ALA A 265 8.55 20.07 11.44
CA ALA A 265 9.22 19.14 12.33
C ALA A 265 10.75 19.32 12.28
N SER A 266 11.44 18.82 13.31
CA SER A 266 12.91 18.70 13.35
C SER A 266 13.36 17.24 13.32
N VAL A 267 12.49 16.36 12.88
CA VAL A 267 12.75 14.93 12.71
C VAL A 267 12.48 14.54 11.26
N ASN A 268 13.35 13.72 10.72
CA ASN A 268 13.20 13.15 9.38
C ASN A 268 13.38 11.64 9.42
N ARG A 269 12.54 10.91 8.73
CA ARG A 269 12.56 9.45 8.65
C ARG A 269 12.13 8.99 7.26
N VAL A 270 12.51 7.77 6.91
CA VAL A 270 12.04 7.05 5.72
C VAL A 270 11.68 5.63 6.12
N VAL A 271 10.77 5.00 5.39
CA VAL A 271 10.40 3.60 5.61
C VAL A 271 9.91 2.98 4.32
N LEU A 272 10.08 1.67 4.20
CA LEU A 272 9.50 0.87 3.14
C LEU A 272 8.56 -0.16 3.75
N PHE A 273 7.41 -0.37 3.12
CA PHE A 273 6.48 -1.39 3.57
C PHE A 273 6.37 -2.50 2.54
N ALA A 274 6.61 -3.73 3.01
CA ALA A 274 6.15 -4.96 2.41
C ALA A 274 4.79 -5.33 3.00
N HIS A 275 4.00 -6.12 2.29
CA HIS A 275 2.69 -6.54 2.79
C HIS A 275 2.81 -7.48 3.99
N GLY A 276 1.85 -7.37 4.94
CA GLY A 276 1.77 -8.21 6.15
C GLY A 276 1.24 -7.47 7.38
N SER A 277 1.34 -8.07 8.53
CA SER A 277 0.96 -7.48 9.84
C SER A 277 -0.49 -7.03 9.93
N TYR A 278 -1.40 -7.99 9.97
CA TYR A 278 -2.83 -7.71 10.15
C TYR A 278 -3.20 -7.54 11.62
N THR A 279 -4.11 -6.61 11.89
CA THR A 279 -4.71 -6.39 13.21
C THR A 279 -6.00 -7.18 13.39
N ALA A 280 -6.45 -7.36 14.63
CA ALA A 280 -7.71 -8.04 14.92
C ALA A 280 -8.94 -7.32 14.29
N SER A 281 -8.92 -5.99 14.25
CA SER A 281 -10.00 -5.20 13.64
C SER A 281 -10.07 -5.36 12.12
N GLU A 282 -8.93 -5.54 11.45
CA GLU A 282 -8.87 -5.82 10.02
C GLU A 282 -9.36 -7.25 9.72
N LEU A 283 -8.93 -8.24 10.51
CA LEU A 283 -9.33 -9.64 10.33
C LEU A 283 -10.79 -9.94 10.72
N ALA A 284 -11.52 -8.96 11.24
CA ALA A 284 -12.96 -9.05 11.36
C ALA A 284 -13.68 -9.06 9.99
N TYR A 285 -13.04 -8.55 8.93
CA TYR A 285 -13.61 -8.45 7.58
C TYR A 285 -13.18 -9.62 6.69
N ASP A 286 -14.14 -10.17 5.93
CA ASP A 286 -13.91 -11.33 5.04
C ASP A 286 -12.99 -11.00 3.86
N ASP A 287 -13.08 -9.78 3.29
CA ASP A 287 -12.19 -9.30 2.23
C ASP A 287 -10.73 -9.18 2.71
N GLN A 288 -10.53 -8.83 3.97
CA GLN A 288 -9.20 -8.76 4.57
C GLN A 288 -8.60 -10.18 4.72
N LYS A 289 -9.39 -11.14 5.24
CA LYS A 289 -8.99 -12.55 5.32
C LYS A 289 -8.69 -13.13 3.95
N PHE A 290 -9.55 -12.86 2.95
CA PHE A 290 -9.33 -13.30 1.57
C PHE A 290 -8.01 -12.77 1.00
N ASN A 291 -7.75 -11.47 1.13
CA ASN A 291 -6.53 -10.86 0.62
C ASN A 291 -5.28 -11.33 1.36
N LEU A 292 -5.36 -11.60 2.66
CA LEU A 292 -4.28 -12.24 3.40
C LEU A 292 -3.95 -13.60 2.80
N PHE A 293 -4.94 -14.48 2.61
CA PHE A 293 -4.73 -15.80 2.01
C PHE A 293 -4.17 -15.68 0.60
N ARG A 294 -4.73 -14.79 -0.23
CA ARG A 294 -4.24 -14.55 -1.59
C ARG A 294 -2.76 -14.16 -1.60
N LYS A 295 -2.36 -13.18 -0.80
CA LYS A 295 -0.96 -12.70 -0.73
C LYS A 295 -0.01 -13.76 -0.15
N LEU A 296 -0.46 -14.52 0.84
CA LEU A 296 0.31 -15.64 1.39
C LEU A 296 0.58 -16.70 0.31
N LEU A 297 -0.43 -17.02 -0.50
CA LEU A 297 -0.36 -17.99 -1.57
C LEU A 297 0.44 -17.49 -2.78
N GLU A 298 0.28 -16.23 -3.19
CA GLU A 298 1.07 -15.58 -4.24
C GLU A 298 2.57 -15.52 -3.90
N ASN A 299 2.93 -15.54 -2.62
CA ASN A 299 4.31 -15.54 -2.13
C ASN A 299 5.19 -14.42 -2.68
N SER A 300 4.66 -13.20 -2.76
CA SER A 300 5.39 -12.02 -3.27
C SER A 300 6.42 -11.45 -2.28
N THR A 301 6.30 -11.77 -1.01
CA THR A 301 7.10 -11.22 0.09
C THR A 301 8.62 -11.34 -0.11
N PRO A 302 9.21 -12.47 -0.56
CA PRO A 302 10.65 -12.54 -0.78
C PRO A 302 11.17 -11.47 -1.75
N SER A 303 10.42 -11.18 -2.82
CA SER A 303 10.76 -10.14 -3.79
C SER A 303 10.58 -8.74 -3.21
N GLU A 304 9.51 -8.50 -2.47
CA GLU A 304 9.26 -7.24 -1.77
C GLU A 304 10.40 -6.90 -0.80
N LEU A 305 10.85 -7.89 -0.02
CA LEU A 305 11.94 -7.73 0.94
C LEU A 305 13.29 -7.50 0.25
N ALA A 306 13.56 -8.21 -0.84
CA ALA A 306 14.81 -8.08 -1.58
C ALA A 306 14.93 -6.70 -2.24
N ILE A 307 13.89 -6.24 -2.93
CA ILE A 307 13.83 -4.93 -3.57
C ILE A 307 13.84 -3.83 -2.50
N GLY A 308 12.96 -3.94 -1.49
CA GLY A 308 12.87 -2.97 -0.41
C GLY A 308 14.16 -2.86 0.40
N GLY A 309 14.83 -3.99 0.68
CA GLY A 309 16.13 -4.01 1.36
C GLY A 309 17.21 -3.27 0.58
N ALA A 310 17.28 -3.45 -0.74
CA ALA A 310 18.23 -2.76 -1.60
C ALA A 310 17.95 -1.24 -1.66
N ILE A 311 16.69 -0.82 -1.75
CA ILE A 311 16.31 0.61 -1.69
C ILE A 311 16.67 1.19 -0.31
N GLY A 312 16.34 0.48 0.78
CA GLY A 312 16.67 0.90 2.13
C GLY A 312 18.18 1.09 2.35
N GLN A 313 19.00 0.24 1.73
CA GLN A 313 20.46 0.42 1.75
C GLN A 313 20.90 1.73 1.08
N GLN A 314 20.29 2.11 -0.05
CA GLN A 314 20.58 3.40 -0.70
C GLN A 314 20.18 4.58 0.18
N PHE A 315 19.05 4.50 0.89
CA PHE A 315 18.64 5.53 1.83
C PHE A 315 19.63 5.67 2.99
N LYS A 316 20.11 4.57 3.53
CA LYS A 316 21.11 4.56 4.59
C LYS A 316 22.44 5.16 4.14
N GLU A 317 23.00 4.66 3.04
CA GLU A 317 24.37 4.96 2.63
C GLU A 317 24.51 6.32 1.92
N LYS A 318 23.52 6.69 1.12
CA LYS A 318 23.61 7.88 0.26
C LYS A 318 22.84 9.07 0.80
N TRP A 319 21.71 8.84 1.45
CA TRP A 319 20.93 9.93 2.03
C TRP A 319 21.24 10.18 3.50
N GLY A 320 21.54 9.13 4.24
CA GLY A 320 21.81 9.21 5.67
C GLY A 320 20.57 9.59 6.49
N VAL A 321 19.35 9.40 5.92
CA VAL A 321 18.10 9.59 6.63
C VAL A 321 17.79 8.32 7.42
N PRO A 322 17.55 8.40 8.75
CA PRO A 322 17.23 7.23 9.56
C PRO A 322 15.90 6.58 9.14
N SER A 323 15.79 5.28 9.42
CA SER A 323 14.49 4.60 9.27
C SER A 323 13.49 5.03 10.32
N GLU A 324 12.20 4.92 10.00
CA GLU A 324 11.11 4.96 10.97
C GLU A 324 11.19 3.73 11.89
N ASP A 325 10.66 3.87 13.10
CA ASP A 325 10.55 2.78 14.07
C ASP A 325 9.08 2.60 14.49
N TYR A 326 8.51 1.45 14.14
CA TYR A 326 7.15 1.06 14.50
C TYR A 326 7.12 0.06 15.66
N GLY A 327 8.24 -0.12 16.39
CA GLY A 327 8.28 -1.01 17.54
C GLY A 327 7.16 -0.74 18.54
N GLY A 328 6.38 -1.75 18.86
CA GLY A 328 5.24 -1.65 19.79
C GLY A 328 3.98 -1.00 19.23
N SER A 329 3.92 -0.64 17.93
CA SER A 329 2.72 -0.03 17.32
C SER A 329 1.52 -0.99 17.25
N GLY A 330 1.77 -2.30 17.18
CA GLY A 330 0.74 -3.33 17.03
C GLY A 330 0.16 -3.48 15.62
N TYR A 331 0.45 -2.56 14.69
CA TYR A 331 -0.05 -2.62 13.29
C TYR A 331 1.05 -2.76 12.25
N ALA A 332 2.31 -2.77 12.67
CA ALA A 332 3.46 -3.04 11.82
C ALA A 332 4.51 -3.81 12.59
N HIS A 333 5.31 -4.63 11.91
CA HIS A 333 6.45 -5.31 12.52
C HIS A 333 7.67 -5.31 11.60
N ALA A 334 8.85 -5.38 12.19
CA ALA A 334 10.11 -5.35 11.46
C ALA A 334 10.25 -6.59 10.57
N SER A 335 10.70 -6.41 9.32
CA SER A 335 10.89 -7.50 8.37
C SER A 335 12.05 -8.45 8.72
N GLY A 336 12.98 -8.01 9.56
CA GLY A 336 14.20 -8.75 9.90
C GLY A 336 15.31 -8.68 8.85
N VAL A 337 15.05 -8.16 7.64
CA VAL A 337 16.06 -8.07 6.56
C VAL A 337 16.74 -6.70 6.48
N SER A 338 16.06 -5.66 6.91
CA SER A 338 16.58 -4.29 6.90
C SER A 338 15.81 -3.46 7.93
N PRO A 339 16.45 -2.56 8.68
CA PRO A 339 15.75 -1.64 9.59
C PRO A 339 14.83 -0.67 8.83
N TYR A 340 14.98 -0.54 7.52
CA TYR A 340 14.16 0.30 6.67
C TYR A 340 12.89 -0.39 6.17
N VAL A 341 12.77 -1.72 6.29
CA VAL A 341 11.65 -2.49 5.73
C VAL A 341 10.81 -3.08 6.85
N TRP A 342 9.53 -2.76 6.81
CA TRP A 342 8.52 -3.18 7.77
C TRP A 342 7.37 -3.88 7.07
N HIS A 343 6.73 -4.82 7.74
CA HIS A 343 5.47 -5.39 7.29
C HIS A 343 4.29 -4.56 7.81
N ARG A 344 3.39 -4.19 6.90
CA ARG A 344 2.17 -3.46 7.25
C ARG A 344 1.06 -3.76 6.24
N ASN A 345 -0.19 -3.86 6.74
CA ASN A 345 -1.37 -4.06 5.91
C ASN A 345 -1.88 -2.73 5.32
N LEU A 346 -1.16 -2.19 4.33
CA LEU A 346 -1.62 -1.03 3.56
C LEU A 346 -2.56 -1.49 2.43
N ILE A 347 -3.53 -0.63 2.07
CA ILE A 347 -4.55 -1.00 1.08
C ILE A 347 -3.94 -1.32 -0.28
N ALA A 348 -2.99 -0.51 -0.79
CA ALA A 348 -2.32 -0.78 -2.05
C ALA A 348 -1.53 -2.10 -2.01
N ASN A 349 -0.72 -2.32 -0.95
CA ASN A 349 0.03 -3.57 -0.78
C ASN A 349 -0.89 -4.80 -0.72
N ARG A 350 -2.06 -4.66 -0.09
CA ARG A 350 -3.05 -5.71 0.00
C ARG A 350 -3.73 -5.99 -1.33
N LEU A 351 -4.19 -4.95 -2.05
CA LEU A 351 -5.05 -5.11 -3.20
C LEU A 351 -4.30 -5.37 -4.51
N PHE A 352 -3.13 -4.79 -4.72
CA PHE A 352 -2.33 -4.99 -5.93
C PHE A 352 -1.75 -6.39 -5.96
N ARG A 353 -1.83 -7.08 -7.09
CA ARG A 353 -1.22 -8.40 -7.28
C ARG A 353 0.28 -8.31 -7.47
N GLY A 354 0.95 -9.43 -7.19
CA GLY A 354 2.41 -9.52 -7.25
C GLY A 354 3.11 -8.72 -6.16
N PRO A 355 4.43 -8.50 -6.30
CA PRO A 355 5.22 -7.74 -5.34
C PRO A 355 4.89 -6.25 -5.37
N VAL A 356 4.68 -5.66 -4.20
CA VAL A 356 4.38 -4.24 -4.02
C VAL A 356 5.34 -3.67 -2.98
N ILE A 357 6.15 -2.73 -3.38
CA ILE A 357 7.05 -2.01 -2.49
C ILE A 357 6.48 -0.61 -2.27
N PHE A 358 6.02 -0.34 -1.06
CA PHE A 358 5.50 0.96 -0.70
C PHE A 358 6.61 1.77 -0.03
N VAL A 359 6.96 2.89 -0.61
CA VAL A 359 8.09 3.72 -0.20
C VAL A 359 7.60 5.03 0.38
N GLU A 360 7.76 5.19 1.68
CA GLU A 360 7.57 6.46 2.37
C GLU A 360 8.90 7.20 2.42
N GLY A 361 9.03 8.19 1.59
CA GLY A 361 10.22 9.04 1.49
C GLY A 361 10.42 9.95 2.70
N PRO A 362 11.28 10.95 2.60
CA PRO A 362 11.58 11.82 3.71
C PRO A 362 10.37 12.64 4.12
N TYR A 363 10.32 13.04 5.38
CA TYR A 363 9.23 13.87 5.92
C TYR A 363 9.18 15.22 5.19
N MET A 364 8.11 15.44 4.42
CA MET A 364 7.93 16.67 3.65
C MET A 364 7.83 17.94 4.53
N ASN A 365 7.52 17.79 5.82
CA ASN A 365 7.48 18.86 6.79
C ASN A 365 8.70 18.90 7.74
N ASP A 366 9.75 18.08 7.53
CA ASP A 366 11.05 18.32 8.17
C ASP A 366 11.65 19.63 7.64
N ARG A 367 12.26 20.44 8.52
CA ARG A 367 12.79 21.78 8.14
C ARG A 367 13.72 21.77 6.94
N THR A 368 14.63 20.78 6.87
CA THR A 368 15.59 20.68 5.78
C THR A 368 14.91 20.22 4.50
N THR A 369 14.09 19.18 4.60
CA THR A 369 13.31 18.63 3.48
C THR A 369 12.34 19.66 2.94
N TYR A 370 11.63 20.39 3.81
CA TYR A 370 10.74 21.46 3.42
C TYR A 370 11.46 22.55 2.63
N GLY A 371 12.61 23.05 3.13
CA GLY A 371 13.41 24.03 2.41
C GLY A 371 13.87 23.52 1.05
N TRP A 372 14.14 22.23 0.95
CA TRP A 372 14.54 21.58 -0.28
C TRP A 372 13.38 21.46 -1.28
N ILE A 373 12.17 21.09 -0.81
CA ILE A 373 10.93 21.10 -1.61
C ILE A 373 10.64 22.53 -2.10
N GLN A 374 10.79 23.54 -1.24
CA GLN A 374 10.56 24.94 -1.61
C GLN A 374 11.57 25.46 -2.65
N ALA A 375 12.78 24.90 -2.73
CA ALA A 375 13.74 25.21 -3.78
C ALA A 375 13.25 24.76 -5.18
N GLY A 376 12.27 23.82 -5.23
CA GLY A 376 11.66 23.34 -6.46
C GLY A 376 12.54 22.46 -7.32
N ALA A 377 12.11 22.24 -8.55
CA ALA A 377 12.90 21.56 -9.56
C ALA A 377 13.98 22.50 -10.09
N TYR A 378 15.23 22.01 -10.19
CA TYR A 378 16.36 22.71 -10.79
C TYR A 378 17.33 21.69 -11.35
N GLU A 379 18.13 22.12 -12.30
CA GLU A 379 19.24 21.33 -12.85
C GLU A 379 20.53 21.57 -12.05
N GLY A 380 21.41 20.56 -12.08
CA GLY A 380 22.68 20.62 -11.37
C GLY A 380 22.50 20.55 -9.84
N SER A 381 23.33 21.29 -9.10
CA SER A 381 23.27 21.30 -7.64
C SER A 381 23.09 22.72 -7.09
N ARG A 382 22.41 22.79 -5.92
CA ARG A 382 22.24 24.01 -5.11
C ARG A 382 22.57 23.73 -3.66
N ARG A 383 22.95 24.77 -2.95
CA ARG A 383 23.20 24.69 -1.51
C ARG A 383 21.87 24.60 -0.74
N VAL A 384 21.59 23.42 -0.17
CA VAL A 384 20.39 23.15 0.63
C VAL A 384 20.80 22.46 1.92
N GLY A 385 20.38 22.99 3.07
CA GLY A 385 20.72 22.43 4.38
C GLY A 385 22.24 22.33 4.63
N GLY A 386 23.02 23.30 4.10
CA GLY A 386 24.46 23.34 4.25
C GLY A 386 25.25 22.41 3.33
N ARG A 387 24.61 21.66 2.43
CA ARG A 387 25.24 20.74 1.47
C ARG A 387 24.83 21.09 0.04
N ASP A 388 25.68 20.77 -0.92
CA ASP A 388 25.34 20.88 -2.34
C ASP A 388 24.53 19.64 -2.75
N ARG A 389 23.32 19.86 -3.27
CA ARG A 389 22.33 18.83 -3.56
C ARG A 389 21.67 19.04 -4.91
N GLN A 390 21.34 17.98 -5.59
CA GLN A 390 20.38 18.02 -6.71
C GLN A 390 19.00 18.38 -6.16
N ASN A 391 18.00 18.64 -7.03
CA ASN A 391 16.63 18.81 -6.53
C ASN A 391 16.15 17.53 -5.86
N ILE A 392 15.24 17.67 -4.87
CA ILE A 392 14.81 16.56 -4.02
C ILE A 392 14.15 15.43 -4.81
N PHE A 393 13.40 15.78 -5.86
CA PHE A 393 12.69 14.81 -6.70
C PHE A 393 13.68 13.89 -7.42
N ARG A 394 14.75 14.46 -7.97
CA ARG A 394 15.83 13.72 -8.62
C ARG A 394 16.59 12.86 -7.61
N GLU A 395 16.97 13.41 -6.46
CA GLU A 395 17.68 12.62 -5.46
C GLU A 395 16.87 11.46 -4.92
N TYR A 396 15.56 11.66 -4.69
CA TYR A 396 14.69 10.57 -4.25
C TYR A 396 14.54 9.51 -5.34
N ALA A 397 14.23 9.91 -6.57
CA ALA A 397 14.14 9.02 -7.72
C ALA A 397 15.42 8.20 -7.92
N ASP A 398 16.59 8.86 -7.83
CA ASP A 398 17.89 8.20 -7.96
C ASP A 398 18.13 7.15 -6.87
N ARG A 399 17.75 7.42 -5.59
CA ARG A 399 17.91 6.43 -4.51
C ARG A 399 17.04 5.20 -4.74
N VAL A 400 15.79 5.39 -5.17
CA VAL A 400 14.90 4.26 -5.47
C VAL A 400 15.41 3.49 -6.68
N ALA A 401 15.78 4.17 -7.77
CA ALA A 401 16.33 3.53 -8.98
C ALA A 401 17.60 2.75 -8.67
N ASP A 402 18.56 3.35 -7.96
CA ASP A 402 19.83 2.69 -7.61
C ASP A 402 19.59 1.41 -6.80
N GLY A 403 18.61 1.40 -5.87
CA GLY A 403 18.22 0.21 -5.11
C GLY A 403 17.64 -0.87 -6.01
N VAL A 404 16.71 -0.54 -6.90
CA VAL A 404 16.13 -1.47 -7.87
C VAL A 404 17.21 -2.05 -8.79
N LEU A 405 18.11 -1.22 -9.29
CA LEU A 405 19.23 -1.64 -10.15
C LEU A 405 20.23 -2.54 -9.40
N GLN A 406 20.52 -2.21 -8.15
CA GLN A 406 21.35 -3.06 -7.29
C GLN A 406 20.73 -4.45 -7.12
N TRP A 407 19.44 -4.50 -6.77
CA TRP A 407 18.70 -5.76 -6.67
C TRP A 407 18.74 -6.55 -7.99
N ALA A 408 18.43 -5.93 -9.13
CA ALA A 408 18.42 -6.60 -10.42
C ALA A 408 19.78 -7.23 -10.76
N ARG A 409 20.89 -6.55 -10.46
CA ARG A 409 22.25 -7.07 -10.69
C ARG A 409 22.59 -8.26 -9.78
N THR A 410 22.11 -8.29 -8.54
CA THR A 410 22.34 -9.42 -7.62
C THR A 410 21.61 -10.68 -8.10
N GLN A 411 20.40 -10.55 -8.64
CA GLN A 411 19.64 -11.68 -9.19
C GLN A 411 20.40 -12.35 -10.37
N ALA A 412 21.03 -11.55 -11.21
CA ALA A 412 21.82 -12.06 -12.33
C ALA A 412 23.07 -12.84 -11.91
N GLY A 413 23.70 -12.44 -10.82
CA GLY A 413 24.85 -13.16 -10.24
C GLY A 413 24.47 -14.54 -9.72
N SER A 414 23.30 -14.67 -9.11
CA SER A 414 22.78 -15.94 -8.59
C SER A 414 22.46 -16.96 -9.71
N SER A 415 21.93 -16.51 -10.84
CA SER A 415 21.64 -17.36 -12.00
C SER A 415 22.92 -17.93 -12.64
N ARG A 416 24.02 -17.21 -12.61
CA ARG A 416 25.32 -17.70 -13.13
C ARG A 416 25.98 -18.77 -12.24
N ALA A 417 25.74 -18.70 -10.93
CA ALA A 417 26.31 -19.70 -10.00
C ALA A 417 25.69 -21.09 -10.21
N PHE A 418 24.44 -21.19 -10.65
CA PHE A 418 23.76 -22.46 -10.93
C PHE A 418 24.10 -23.06 -12.31
N THR A 419 24.58 -22.27 -13.29
CA THR A 419 24.98 -22.81 -14.62
C THR A 419 26.39 -23.40 -14.65
N ASN A 420 27.22 -23.22 -13.61
CA ASN A 420 28.57 -23.76 -13.54
C ASN A 420 28.68 -25.09 -12.76
N TYR A 421 27.55 -25.68 -12.37
CA TYR A 421 27.50 -27.03 -11.81
C TYR A 421 26.70 -27.93 -12.76
N SER A 422 27.34 -28.36 -13.89
CA SER A 422 26.98 -29.56 -14.62
C SER A 422 28.09 -30.56 -14.46
N PRO A 423 27.74 -31.83 -14.15
CA PRO A 423 28.70 -32.87 -13.85
C PRO A 423 29.58 -33.29 -15.03
#